data_a8b66940f764193261239b811f59e1e5
#
_entry.id   a8b66940f764193261239b811f59e1e5
#
_cell.length_a   1.000
_cell.length_b   1.000
_cell.length_c   1.000
_cell.angle_alpha   90.00
_cell.angle_beta   90.00
_cell.angle_gamma   90.00
#
_symmetry.space_group_name_H-M   'P 1'
#
loop_
_entity.id
_entity.type
_entity.pdbx_description
1 polymer ?
#
loop_
_entity_poly.entity_id
_entity_poly.type
_entity_poly.pdbx_seq_one_letter_code
_entity_poly.pdbx_strand_id
1 'polypeptide(L)'
;MRGMFLFVSLRPAGELYHQVAVTEFADFVRATGVVDCEHRIIAGVSDEVGDVSGFAGVIVGGSSLNVTNDAYDAYQVHVHRQLRLLVDAATPVFFICFGAGWLADATGGRVDRSHAESSGGSVVELLPAALSDPVCEGLPDQFMGLTGHTESIAEVGPGVTVLASGPTCPVQLFRWGGNKWASQFHCEMDAAAMEARMRFFIDYGYFSRADFASIVASLGSVDVRWAHRVLQNFISYCLSERVADVAVFAS
;
A
#
# COMPACT_ATOMS: atom_id res chain seq x y z
N MET A 1 -24.27 -3.64 10.64
CA MET A 1 -24.02 -3.69 9.20
C MET A 1 -22.56 -4.04 9.00
N ARG A 2 -22.21 -5.02 8.16
CA ARG A 2 -20.82 -5.27 7.77
C ARG A 2 -20.38 -4.07 6.92
N GLY A 3 -19.27 -3.44 7.25
CA GLY A 3 -18.78 -2.29 6.50
C GLY A 3 -18.17 -2.74 5.17
N MET A 4 -18.64 -2.20 4.05
CA MET A 4 -18.05 -2.43 2.73
C MET A 4 -16.72 -1.69 2.62
N PHE A 5 -15.73 -2.33 2.03
CA PHE A 5 -14.43 -1.73 1.73
C PHE A 5 -14.32 -1.39 0.25
N LEU A 6 -13.39 -0.53 -0.10
CA LEU A 6 -13.02 -0.23 -1.48
C LEU A 6 -11.55 -0.54 -1.68
N PHE A 7 -11.24 -1.36 -2.69
CA PHE A 7 -9.88 -1.53 -3.20
C PHE A 7 -9.72 -0.76 -4.51
N VAL A 8 -8.70 0.07 -4.60
CA VAL A 8 -8.41 0.90 -5.78
C VAL A 8 -7.09 0.44 -6.40
N SER A 9 -7.14 -0.06 -7.64
CA SER A 9 -5.96 -0.39 -8.44
C SER A 9 -5.57 0.77 -9.35
N LEU A 10 -4.31 1.12 -9.37
CA LEU A 10 -3.71 2.18 -10.18
C LEU A 10 -2.92 1.55 -11.34
N ARG A 11 -3.62 1.04 -12.36
CA ARG A 11 -3.04 0.29 -13.47
C ARG A 11 -3.51 0.87 -14.80
N PRO A 12 -2.61 1.36 -15.66
CA PRO A 12 -3.02 1.94 -16.95
C PRO A 12 -3.75 0.92 -17.82
N ALA A 13 -4.49 1.39 -18.81
CA ALA A 13 -5.24 0.55 -19.72
C ALA A 13 -4.33 -0.46 -20.43
N GLY A 14 -4.82 -1.70 -20.60
CA GLY A 14 -4.12 -2.79 -21.27
C GLY A 14 -4.40 -4.12 -20.60
N GLU A 15 -4.42 -5.21 -21.38
CA GLU A 15 -4.78 -6.54 -20.90
C GLU A 15 -3.87 -6.99 -19.75
N LEU A 16 -2.54 -6.81 -19.91
CA LEU A 16 -1.55 -7.17 -18.90
C LEU A 16 -1.79 -6.43 -17.58
N TYR A 17 -2.01 -5.12 -17.65
CA TYR A 17 -2.26 -4.31 -16.45
C TYR A 17 -3.60 -4.63 -15.79
N HIS A 18 -4.62 -4.97 -16.59
CA HIS A 18 -5.89 -5.43 -16.07
C HIS A 18 -5.73 -6.76 -15.29
N GLN A 19 -4.97 -7.72 -15.82
CA GLN A 19 -4.66 -8.96 -15.11
C GLN A 19 -3.92 -8.70 -13.79
N VAL A 20 -2.97 -7.76 -13.78
CA VAL A 20 -2.28 -7.34 -12.56
C VAL A 20 -3.27 -6.76 -11.55
N ALA A 21 -4.20 -5.88 -11.97
CA ALA A 21 -5.21 -5.30 -11.08
C ALA A 21 -6.12 -6.37 -10.45
N VAL A 22 -6.57 -7.34 -11.24
CA VAL A 22 -7.43 -8.44 -10.76
C VAL A 22 -6.70 -9.32 -9.76
N THR A 23 -5.44 -9.68 -10.04
CA THR A 23 -4.65 -10.52 -9.12
C THR A 23 -4.30 -9.77 -7.83
N GLU A 24 -3.96 -8.50 -7.90
CA GLU A 24 -3.68 -7.62 -6.75
C GLU A 24 -4.88 -7.53 -5.80
N PHE A 25 -6.07 -7.37 -6.35
CA PHE A 25 -7.30 -7.41 -5.57
C PHE A 25 -7.54 -8.77 -4.91
N ALA A 26 -7.31 -9.87 -5.66
CA ALA A 26 -7.44 -11.21 -5.11
C ALA A 26 -6.41 -11.49 -4.00
N ASP A 27 -5.18 -10.97 -4.12
CA ASP A 27 -4.13 -11.06 -3.11
C ASP A 27 -4.57 -10.34 -1.82
N PHE A 28 -5.12 -9.13 -1.95
CA PHE A 28 -5.69 -8.38 -0.82
C PHE A 28 -6.81 -9.13 -0.11
N VAL A 29 -7.78 -9.67 -0.87
CA VAL A 29 -8.88 -10.45 -0.30
C VAL A 29 -8.36 -11.69 0.43
N ARG A 30 -7.36 -12.38 -0.14
CA ARG A 30 -6.73 -13.55 0.48
C ARG A 30 -5.99 -13.20 1.77
N ALA A 31 -5.22 -12.10 1.78
CA ALA A 31 -4.45 -11.66 2.93
C ALA A 31 -5.32 -11.21 4.11
N THR A 32 -6.47 -10.60 3.81
CA THR A 32 -7.34 -9.99 4.83
C THR A 32 -8.55 -10.82 5.22
N GLY A 33 -9.04 -11.70 4.34
CA GLY A 33 -10.30 -12.42 4.51
C GLY A 33 -11.54 -11.54 4.36
N VAL A 34 -11.40 -10.31 3.85
CA VAL A 34 -12.52 -9.40 3.59
C VAL A 34 -13.45 -10.00 2.53
N VAL A 35 -14.75 -10.04 2.82
CA VAL A 35 -15.78 -10.59 1.92
C VAL A 35 -16.65 -9.52 1.26
N ASP A 36 -16.70 -8.32 1.84
CA ASP A 36 -17.53 -7.20 1.35
C ASP A 36 -16.61 -6.07 0.90
N CYS A 37 -16.14 -6.17 -0.34
CA CYS A 37 -15.17 -5.25 -0.90
C CYS A 37 -15.47 -4.99 -2.39
N GLU A 38 -15.61 -3.71 -2.75
CA GLU A 38 -15.70 -3.26 -4.14
C GLU A 38 -14.28 -3.07 -4.71
N HIS A 39 -14.10 -3.39 -5.99
CA HIS A 39 -12.85 -3.15 -6.70
C HIS A 39 -13.06 -2.10 -7.78
N ARG A 40 -12.27 -1.01 -7.73
CA ARG A 40 -12.21 0.02 -8.78
C ARG A 40 -10.83 0.08 -9.39
N ILE A 41 -10.77 0.14 -10.71
CA ILE A 41 -9.51 0.25 -11.47
C ILE A 41 -9.47 1.64 -12.11
N ILE A 42 -8.47 2.42 -11.75
CA ILE A 42 -8.16 3.68 -12.45
C ILE A 42 -7.22 3.32 -13.59
N ALA A 43 -7.78 3.10 -14.78
CA ALA A 43 -7.06 2.65 -15.97
C ALA A 43 -6.82 3.79 -16.98
N GLY A 44 -7.62 4.85 -16.92
CA GLY A 44 -7.54 6.00 -17.81
C GLY A 44 -7.98 7.30 -17.14
N VAL A 45 -7.87 8.39 -17.87
CA VAL A 45 -8.17 9.75 -17.36
C VAL A 45 -9.67 10.02 -17.17
N SER A 46 -10.53 9.09 -17.57
CA SER A 46 -11.98 9.15 -17.37
C SER A 46 -12.46 8.36 -16.16
N ASP A 47 -11.58 7.52 -15.56
CA ASP A 47 -11.96 6.67 -14.44
C ASP A 47 -11.83 7.46 -13.13
N GLU A 48 -12.77 7.29 -12.23
CA GLU A 48 -12.82 8.05 -10.99
C GLU A 48 -12.91 7.10 -9.78
N VAL A 49 -12.23 7.49 -8.70
CA VAL A 49 -12.43 6.86 -7.40
C VAL A 49 -13.86 7.06 -6.90
N GLY A 50 -14.49 8.19 -7.26
CA GLY A 50 -15.86 8.53 -6.88
C GLY A 50 -16.02 8.83 -5.39
N ASP A 51 -17.27 8.86 -4.92
CA ASP A 51 -17.57 9.06 -3.51
C ASP A 51 -17.16 7.83 -2.68
N VAL A 52 -16.40 8.06 -1.62
CA VAL A 52 -15.92 7.02 -0.70
C VAL A 52 -16.54 7.09 0.69
N SER A 53 -17.44 8.02 0.94
CA SER A 53 -18.07 8.24 2.26
C SER A 53 -18.89 7.04 2.75
N GLY A 54 -19.39 6.22 1.81
CA GLY A 54 -20.13 4.99 2.09
C GLY A 54 -19.26 3.81 2.57
N PHE A 55 -17.96 3.83 2.31
CA PHE A 55 -17.05 2.73 2.66
C PHE A 55 -16.54 2.83 4.10
N ALA A 56 -16.25 1.69 4.70
CA ALA A 56 -15.62 1.62 6.01
C ALA A 56 -14.15 2.05 5.95
N GLY A 57 -13.49 1.71 4.85
CA GLY A 57 -12.11 2.08 4.56
C GLY A 57 -11.79 1.84 3.09
N VAL A 58 -10.72 2.47 2.63
CA VAL A 58 -10.21 2.36 1.26
C VAL A 58 -8.79 1.82 1.31
N ILE A 59 -8.46 0.88 0.42
CA ILE A 59 -7.11 0.39 0.20
C ILE A 59 -6.68 0.77 -1.21
N VAL A 60 -5.52 1.39 -1.33
CA VAL A 60 -4.90 1.76 -2.61
C VAL A 60 -3.74 0.82 -2.87
N GLY A 61 -3.86 -0.01 -3.88
CA GLY A 61 -2.83 -0.94 -4.32
C GLY A 61 -1.59 -0.23 -4.88
N GLY A 62 -0.52 -0.99 -5.05
CA GLY A 62 0.72 -0.48 -5.62
C GLY A 62 0.58 -0.06 -7.10
N SER A 63 1.59 0.59 -7.63
CA SER A 63 1.68 0.97 -9.04
C SER A 63 3.11 0.86 -9.56
N SER A 64 3.28 0.81 -10.89
CA SER A 64 4.58 0.98 -11.56
C SER A 64 4.93 2.44 -11.87
N LEU A 65 4.11 3.38 -11.41
CA LEU A 65 4.40 4.81 -11.47
C LEU A 65 5.51 5.17 -10.47
N ASN A 66 6.22 6.25 -10.75
CA ASN A 66 7.23 6.81 -9.85
C ASN A 66 6.96 8.30 -9.61
N VAL A 67 7.09 8.74 -8.36
CA VAL A 67 7.00 10.17 -8.00
C VAL A 67 8.23 10.92 -8.52
N THR A 68 9.37 10.23 -8.65
CA THR A 68 10.64 10.80 -9.11
C THR A 68 10.77 10.86 -10.64
N ASN A 69 9.68 10.65 -11.40
CA ASN A 69 9.71 10.85 -12.85
C ASN A 69 9.93 12.33 -13.17
N ASP A 70 10.79 12.61 -14.15
CA ASP A 70 11.10 14.00 -14.59
C ASP A 70 9.87 14.74 -15.12
N ALA A 71 8.90 14.01 -15.67
CA ALA A 71 7.62 14.52 -16.14
C ALA A 71 6.52 13.46 -15.96
N TYR A 72 5.32 13.91 -15.65
CA TYR A 72 4.15 13.05 -15.53
C TYR A 72 3.31 13.12 -16.81
N ASP A 73 2.96 11.96 -17.33
CA ASP A 73 1.97 11.87 -18.40
C ASP A 73 0.55 12.19 -17.90
N ALA A 74 -0.41 12.26 -18.82
CA ALA A 74 -1.80 12.58 -18.47
C ALA A 74 -2.43 11.57 -17.51
N TYR A 75 -2.04 10.28 -17.61
CA TYR A 75 -2.52 9.24 -16.73
C TYR A 75 -1.98 9.43 -15.30
N GLN A 76 -0.67 9.64 -15.13
CA GLN A 76 -0.08 9.86 -13.80
C GLN A 76 -0.61 11.14 -13.14
N VAL A 77 -0.77 12.23 -13.90
CA VAL A 77 -1.40 13.47 -13.40
C VAL A 77 -2.83 13.18 -12.89
N HIS A 78 -3.58 12.37 -13.63
CA HIS A 78 -4.94 11.99 -13.25
C HIS A 78 -4.92 11.11 -11.98
N VAL A 79 -4.05 10.10 -11.89
CA VAL A 79 -3.87 9.29 -10.68
C VAL A 79 -3.57 10.15 -9.46
N HIS A 80 -2.65 11.11 -9.56
CA HIS A 80 -2.34 12.03 -8.45
C HIS A 80 -3.57 12.83 -8.00
N ARG A 81 -4.43 13.23 -8.94
CA ARG A 81 -5.69 13.93 -8.62
C ARG A 81 -6.67 13.00 -7.88
N GLN A 82 -6.81 11.75 -8.32
CA GLN A 82 -7.68 10.77 -7.67
C GLN A 82 -7.19 10.44 -6.23
N LEU A 83 -5.88 10.30 -6.05
CA LEU A 83 -5.29 10.07 -4.73
C LEU A 83 -5.50 11.27 -3.79
N ARG A 84 -5.48 12.51 -4.33
CA ARG A 84 -5.76 13.71 -3.53
C ARG A 84 -7.19 13.68 -2.96
N LEU A 85 -8.18 13.24 -3.74
CA LEU A 85 -9.56 13.09 -3.25
C LEU A 85 -9.64 12.11 -2.07
N LEU A 86 -8.85 11.03 -2.09
CA LEU A 86 -8.78 10.07 -0.98
C LEU A 86 -8.12 10.64 0.27
N VAL A 87 -7.10 11.48 0.11
CA VAL A 87 -6.44 12.15 1.24
C VAL A 87 -7.39 13.14 1.91
N ASP A 88 -8.17 13.88 1.12
CA ASP A 88 -9.12 14.88 1.60
C ASP A 88 -10.40 14.27 2.20
N ALA A 89 -10.68 12.99 1.91
CA ALA A 89 -11.85 12.29 2.45
C ALA A 89 -11.71 11.99 3.95
N ALA A 90 -12.83 11.99 4.67
CA ALA A 90 -12.88 11.57 6.07
C ALA A 90 -12.67 10.05 6.25
N THR A 91 -12.97 9.25 5.21
CA THR A 91 -12.81 7.79 5.21
C THR A 91 -11.36 7.38 5.46
N PRO A 92 -11.07 6.41 6.32
CA PRO A 92 -9.74 5.84 6.49
C PRO A 92 -9.17 5.28 5.19
N VAL A 93 -7.88 5.52 4.92
CA VAL A 93 -7.22 5.01 3.72
C VAL A 93 -5.88 4.36 4.05
N PHE A 94 -5.60 3.23 3.42
CA PHE A 94 -4.30 2.56 3.46
C PHE A 94 -3.67 2.54 2.07
N PHE A 95 -2.47 3.12 1.94
CA PHE A 95 -1.72 3.23 0.70
C PHE A 95 -0.58 2.21 0.66
N ILE A 96 -0.38 1.52 -0.46
CA ILE A 96 0.66 0.48 -0.61
C ILE A 96 1.70 0.93 -1.64
N CYS A 97 2.98 0.80 -1.31
CA CYS A 97 4.16 0.97 -2.17
C CYS A 97 4.18 2.35 -2.87
N PHE A 98 3.84 2.46 -4.16
CA PHE A 98 3.75 3.75 -4.86
C PHE A 98 2.90 4.77 -4.10
N GLY A 99 1.77 4.32 -3.55
CA GLY A 99 0.88 5.18 -2.77
C GLY A 99 1.55 5.76 -1.53
N ALA A 100 2.49 5.03 -0.91
CA ALA A 100 3.26 5.53 0.23
C ALA A 100 4.22 6.66 -0.19
N GLY A 101 4.99 6.46 -1.26
CA GLY A 101 5.85 7.50 -1.83
C GLY A 101 5.05 8.74 -2.23
N TRP A 102 3.92 8.53 -2.92
CA TRP A 102 3.04 9.63 -3.33
C TRP A 102 2.46 10.39 -2.12
N LEU A 103 2.00 9.70 -1.08
CA LEU A 103 1.46 10.36 0.12
C LEU A 103 2.55 11.18 0.84
N ALA A 104 3.76 10.65 0.95
CA ALA A 104 4.87 11.37 1.56
C ALA A 104 5.23 12.65 0.79
N ASP A 105 5.35 12.58 -0.54
CA ASP A 105 5.62 13.73 -1.41
C ASP A 105 4.48 14.77 -1.31
N ALA A 106 3.24 14.31 -1.44
CA ALA A 106 2.04 15.15 -1.40
C ALA A 106 1.83 15.87 -0.07
N THR A 107 2.47 15.40 1.00
CA THR A 107 2.41 15.99 2.36
C THR A 107 3.68 16.75 2.76
N GLY A 108 4.57 17.01 1.79
CA GLY A 108 5.76 17.85 1.96
C GLY A 108 7.00 17.10 2.42
N GLY A 109 7.02 15.79 2.24
CA GLY A 109 8.21 14.94 2.36
C GLY A 109 9.05 14.96 1.09
N ARG A 110 10.11 14.14 1.07
CA ARG A 110 10.98 13.96 -0.08
C ARG A 110 11.12 12.48 -0.44
N VAL A 111 10.86 12.16 -1.70
CA VAL A 111 11.06 10.84 -2.29
C VAL A 111 12.26 10.90 -3.24
N ASP A 112 13.15 9.93 -3.16
CA ASP A 112 14.28 9.80 -4.06
C ASP A 112 14.66 8.32 -4.27
N ARG A 113 15.79 8.06 -4.92
CA ARG A 113 16.25 6.70 -5.26
C ARG A 113 17.40 6.19 -4.37
N SER A 114 17.68 6.87 -3.25
CA SER A 114 18.82 6.53 -2.39
C SER A 114 18.61 5.26 -1.56
N HIS A 115 17.37 4.82 -1.35
CA HIS A 115 17.00 3.68 -0.53
C HIS A 115 16.13 2.66 -1.28
N ALA A 116 16.41 2.45 -2.57
CA ALA A 116 15.73 1.44 -3.38
C ALA A 116 15.94 0.03 -2.80
N GLU A 117 14.92 -0.82 -2.88
CA GLU A 117 15.00 -2.22 -2.50
C GLU A 117 14.63 -3.10 -3.69
N SER A 118 15.49 -4.09 -3.95
CA SER A 118 15.22 -5.11 -4.96
C SER A 118 14.01 -5.96 -4.58
N SER A 119 13.33 -6.54 -5.58
CA SER A 119 12.24 -7.49 -5.32
C SER A 119 12.69 -8.60 -4.38
N GLY A 120 11.89 -8.90 -3.35
CA GLY A 120 12.22 -9.93 -2.36
C GLY A 120 11.72 -9.61 -0.96
N GLY A 121 12.28 -10.32 0.02
CA GLY A 121 11.99 -10.07 1.43
C GLY A 121 12.79 -8.90 1.99
N SER A 122 12.15 -8.02 2.74
CA SER A 122 12.77 -6.93 3.49
C SER A 122 12.40 -7.00 4.96
N VAL A 123 13.33 -6.60 5.81
CA VAL A 123 13.12 -6.51 7.27
C VAL A 123 12.37 -5.22 7.59
N VAL A 124 11.33 -5.34 8.41
CA VAL A 124 10.52 -4.23 8.92
C VAL A 124 10.67 -4.20 10.44
N GLU A 125 11.16 -3.08 10.98
CA GLU A 125 11.43 -2.86 12.40
C GLU A 125 10.46 -1.82 12.95
N LEU A 126 9.67 -2.19 13.96
CA LEU A 126 8.74 -1.26 14.59
C LEU A 126 9.47 -0.19 15.40
N LEU A 127 9.00 1.04 15.27
CA LEU A 127 9.47 2.18 16.05
C LEU A 127 8.57 2.41 17.29
N PRO A 128 9.03 3.15 18.31
CA PRO A 128 8.25 3.37 19.52
C PRO A 128 6.83 3.91 19.29
N ALA A 129 6.62 4.71 18.24
CA ALA A 129 5.32 5.24 17.88
C ALA A 129 4.31 4.15 17.47
N ALA A 130 4.79 2.99 16.99
CA ALA A 130 3.94 1.86 16.61
C ALA A 130 3.19 1.23 17.80
N LEU A 131 3.73 1.35 19.03
CA LEU A 131 3.13 0.75 20.22
C LEU A 131 1.72 1.24 20.55
N SER A 132 1.36 2.42 20.06
CA SER A 132 0.04 3.03 20.27
C SER A 132 -0.79 3.14 18.98
N ASP A 133 -0.29 2.60 17.87
CA ASP A 133 -0.96 2.70 16.58
C ASP A 133 -1.80 1.44 16.29
N PRO A 134 -3.09 1.59 15.96
CA PRO A 134 -4.00 0.44 15.78
C PRO A 134 -3.55 -0.54 14.68
N VAL A 135 -2.87 -0.08 13.61
CA VAL A 135 -2.42 -0.99 12.56
C VAL A 135 -1.22 -1.85 12.96
N CYS A 136 -0.56 -1.48 14.07
CA CYS A 136 0.59 -2.21 14.62
C CYS A 136 0.23 -3.12 15.79
N GLU A 137 -1.04 -3.23 16.18
CA GLU A 137 -1.48 -4.02 17.32
C GLU A 137 -1.09 -5.50 17.20
N GLY A 138 -0.38 -6.00 18.21
CA GLY A 138 0.03 -7.41 18.29
C GLY A 138 1.12 -7.83 17.30
N LEU A 139 1.77 -6.89 16.61
CA LEU A 139 2.93 -7.18 15.79
C LEU A 139 4.19 -7.38 16.66
N PRO A 140 5.15 -8.22 16.25
CA PRO A 140 6.45 -8.30 16.89
C PRO A 140 7.29 -7.06 16.56
N ASP A 141 8.33 -6.80 17.35
CA ASP A 141 9.25 -5.67 17.15
C ASP A 141 9.89 -5.67 15.75
N GLN A 142 10.06 -6.86 15.15
CA GLN A 142 10.62 -7.04 13.81
C GLN A 142 9.88 -8.15 13.07
N PHE A 143 9.61 -7.94 11.78
CA PHE A 143 9.02 -8.94 10.89
C PHE A 143 9.50 -8.77 9.46
N MET A 144 9.08 -9.66 8.56
CA MET A 144 9.40 -9.60 7.13
C MET A 144 8.22 -9.11 6.32
N GLY A 145 8.49 -8.22 5.35
CA GLY A 145 7.57 -7.85 4.29
C GLY A 145 8.16 -8.18 2.93
N LEU A 146 7.32 -8.32 1.90
CA LEU A 146 7.76 -8.40 0.51
C LEU A 146 7.82 -7.00 -0.08
N THR A 147 8.88 -6.70 -0.81
CA THR A 147 9.12 -5.38 -1.38
C THR A 147 9.72 -5.46 -2.78
N GLY A 148 9.72 -4.32 -3.48
CA GLY A 148 10.36 -4.14 -4.78
C GLY A 148 10.05 -2.74 -5.27
N HIS A 149 10.97 -1.79 -5.05
CA HIS A 149 10.79 -0.40 -5.43
C HIS A 149 12.10 0.27 -5.83
N THR A 150 12.03 1.16 -6.82
CA THR A 150 13.18 1.91 -7.34
C THR A 150 13.33 3.28 -6.68
N GLU A 151 12.30 3.73 -5.98
CA GLU A 151 12.27 4.98 -5.21
C GLU A 151 11.74 4.73 -3.80
N SER A 152 12.06 5.59 -2.86
CA SER A 152 11.65 5.47 -1.47
C SER A 152 11.55 6.84 -0.79
N ILE A 153 10.90 6.88 0.36
CA ILE A 153 10.78 8.07 1.18
C ILE A 153 12.10 8.32 1.89
N ALA A 154 12.79 9.40 1.52
CA ALA A 154 14.04 9.84 2.14
C ALA A 154 13.78 10.77 3.35
N GLU A 155 12.74 11.60 3.28
CA GLU A 155 12.35 12.52 4.36
C GLU A 155 10.83 12.58 4.45
N VAL A 156 10.30 12.58 5.66
CA VAL A 156 8.85 12.69 5.90
C VAL A 156 8.44 14.14 6.08
N GLY A 157 7.23 14.47 5.60
CA GLY A 157 6.63 15.78 5.74
C GLY A 157 5.95 16.02 7.10
N PRO A 158 5.40 17.22 7.30
CA PRO A 158 4.64 17.55 8.49
C PRO A 158 3.43 16.62 8.73
N GLY A 159 3.17 16.29 9.99
CA GLY A 159 2.03 15.45 10.38
C GLY A 159 2.22 13.96 10.12
N VAL A 160 3.39 13.52 9.64
CA VAL A 160 3.75 12.11 9.49
C VAL A 160 4.28 11.56 10.81
N THR A 161 3.76 10.41 11.21
CA THR A 161 4.29 9.56 12.29
C THR A 161 4.85 8.29 11.66
N VAL A 162 6.18 8.12 11.67
CA VAL A 162 6.84 6.90 11.19
C VAL A 162 6.62 5.80 12.22
N LEU A 163 6.08 4.67 11.77
CA LEU A 163 5.72 3.52 12.60
C LEU A 163 6.73 2.38 12.47
N ALA A 164 7.34 2.24 11.30
CA ALA A 164 8.38 1.24 11.08
C ALA A 164 9.44 1.73 10.10
N SER A 165 10.66 1.23 10.29
CA SER A 165 11.82 1.42 9.43
C SER A 165 12.37 0.07 8.97
N GLY A 166 13.42 0.08 8.15
CA GLY A 166 14.18 -1.10 7.77
C GLY A 166 15.65 -0.75 7.57
N PRO A 167 16.53 -1.75 7.47
CA PRO A 167 17.97 -1.52 7.31
C PRO A 167 18.36 -0.73 6.08
N THR A 168 17.59 -0.87 4.99
CA THR A 168 17.82 -0.19 3.72
C THR A 168 16.87 1.00 3.56
N CYS A 169 15.58 0.78 3.81
CA CYS A 169 14.53 1.77 3.63
C CYS A 169 14.14 2.40 4.98
N PRO A 170 14.38 3.71 5.20
CA PRO A 170 14.17 4.37 6.49
C PRO A 170 12.70 4.54 6.87
N VAL A 171 11.77 4.44 5.90
CA VAL A 171 10.34 4.58 6.14
C VAL A 171 9.60 3.41 5.49
N GLN A 172 9.32 2.39 6.29
CA GLN A 172 8.61 1.18 5.85
C GLN A 172 7.09 1.25 6.10
N LEU A 173 6.68 1.90 7.20
CA LEU A 173 5.28 2.07 7.57
C LEU A 173 5.12 3.43 8.25
N PHE A 174 4.08 4.17 7.90
CA PHE A 174 3.79 5.45 8.54
C PHE A 174 2.30 5.75 8.54
N ARG A 175 1.92 6.71 9.40
CA ARG A 175 0.60 7.33 9.42
C ARG A 175 0.74 8.84 9.20
N TRP A 176 -0.12 9.39 8.35
CA TRP A 176 -0.30 10.83 8.19
C TRP A 176 -1.65 11.26 8.75
N GLY A 177 -1.64 12.31 9.57
CA GLY A 177 -2.85 12.77 10.26
C GLY A 177 -3.47 11.66 11.13
N GLY A 178 -4.80 11.60 11.15
CA GLY A 178 -5.55 10.69 12.03
C GLY A 178 -5.84 9.31 11.41
N ASN A 179 -6.01 9.22 10.10
CA ASN A 179 -6.61 8.05 9.44
C ASN A 179 -6.07 7.72 8.04
N LYS A 180 -4.85 8.12 7.73
CA LYS A 180 -4.17 7.76 6.48
C LYS A 180 -2.89 7.00 6.81
N TRP A 181 -2.84 5.71 6.48
CA TRP A 181 -1.67 4.85 6.65
C TRP A 181 -1.03 4.54 5.32
N ALA A 182 0.25 4.23 5.34
CA ALA A 182 0.96 3.81 4.16
C ALA A 182 2.12 2.88 4.49
N SER A 183 2.31 1.84 3.66
CA SER A 183 3.45 0.92 3.73
C SER A 183 4.26 0.97 2.44
N GLN A 184 5.59 0.94 2.57
CA GLN A 184 6.49 0.78 1.43
C GLN A 184 6.50 -0.68 0.95
N PHE A 185 6.46 -1.63 1.88
CA PHE A 185 6.33 -3.06 1.57
C PHE A 185 4.88 -3.42 1.20
N HIS A 186 4.73 -4.54 0.51
CA HIS A 186 3.45 -5.09 0.10
C HIS A 186 2.84 -5.93 1.24
N CYS A 187 1.82 -5.39 1.87
CA CYS A 187 1.10 -6.05 2.96
C CYS A 187 0.15 -7.14 2.46
N GLU A 188 -0.18 -7.14 1.16
CA GLU A 188 -1.15 -8.04 0.54
C GLU A 188 -0.51 -9.28 -0.09
N MET A 189 0.81 -9.25 -0.39
CA MET A 189 1.46 -10.31 -1.14
C MET A 189 1.94 -11.46 -0.28
N ASP A 190 1.85 -12.66 -0.86
CA ASP A 190 2.61 -13.85 -0.48
C ASP A 190 3.71 -14.16 -1.52
N ALA A 191 4.46 -15.25 -1.33
CA ALA A 191 5.52 -15.68 -2.23
C ALA A 191 5.02 -15.89 -3.66
N ALA A 192 3.84 -16.49 -3.85
CA ALA A 192 3.27 -16.77 -5.15
C ALA A 192 2.82 -15.47 -5.86
N ALA A 193 2.23 -14.54 -5.11
CA ALA A 193 1.85 -13.23 -5.62
C ALA A 193 3.08 -12.43 -6.06
N MET A 194 4.17 -12.45 -5.27
CA MET A 194 5.41 -11.76 -5.62
C MET A 194 6.05 -12.37 -6.88
N GLU A 195 6.15 -13.70 -6.97
CA GLU A 195 6.66 -14.35 -8.19
C GLU A 195 5.84 -13.96 -9.43
N ALA A 196 4.51 -14.02 -9.35
CA ALA A 196 3.63 -13.62 -10.44
C ALA A 196 3.86 -12.14 -10.82
N ARG A 197 3.97 -11.25 -9.83
CA ARG A 197 4.23 -9.82 -10.04
C ARG A 197 5.59 -9.58 -10.70
N MET A 198 6.64 -10.28 -10.29
CA MET A 198 7.96 -10.20 -10.91
C MET A 198 7.95 -10.66 -12.36
N ARG A 199 7.16 -11.68 -12.72
CA ARG A 199 7.00 -12.12 -14.11
C ARG A 199 6.36 -11.04 -15.00
N PHE A 200 5.40 -10.27 -14.47
CA PHE A 200 4.80 -9.15 -15.19
C PHE A 200 5.77 -7.99 -15.39
N PHE A 201 6.62 -7.71 -14.41
CA PHE A 201 7.49 -6.54 -14.39
C PHE A 201 8.99 -6.87 -14.56
N ILE A 202 9.30 -7.92 -15.31
CA ILE A 202 10.66 -8.46 -15.46
C ILE A 202 11.68 -7.45 -16.02
N ASP A 203 11.24 -6.44 -16.77
CA ASP A 203 12.09 -5.43 -17.40
C ASP A 203 11.89 -4.01 -16.81
N TYR A 204 11.27 -3.89 -15.63
CA TYR A 204 10.92 -2.60 -15.01
C TYR A 204 11.98 -2.07 -14.03
N GLY A 205 13.10 -2.78 -13.85
CA GLY A 205 14.21 -2.31 -13.02
C GLY A 205 14.10 -2.63 -11.53
N TYR A 206 13.09 -3.40 -11.12
CA TYR A 206 12.94 -3.82 -9.71
C TYR A 206 13.94 -4.91 -9.30
N PHE A 207 14.53 -5.60 -10.26
CA PHE A 207 15.54 -6.64 -10.06
C PHE A 207 16.30 -6.90 -11.37
N SER A 208 17.48 -7.52 -11.29
CA SER A 208 18.16 -8.02 -12.48
C SER A 208 17.46 -9.28 -12.98
N ARG A 209 17.27 -9.40 -14.30
CA ARG A 209 16.75 -10.64 -14.93
C ARG A 209 17.57 -11.88 -14.54
N ALA A 210 18.87 -11.72 -14.34
CA ALA A 210 19.75 -12.81 -13.90
C ALA A 210 19.43 -13.30 -12.48
N ASP A 211 18.90 -12.41 -11.62
CA ASP A 211 18.61 -12.72 -10.23
C ASP A 211 17.20 -13.29 -10.02
N PHE A 212 16.36 -13.30 -11.07
CA PHE A 212 14.97 -13.76 -10.99
C PHE A 212 14.83 -15.12 -10.29
N ALA A 213 15.59 -16.12 -10.76
CA ALA A 213 15.48 -17.49 -10.24
C ALA A 213 15.93 -17.59 -8.76
N SER A 214 16.98 -16.86 -8.38
CA SER A 214 17.48 -16.84 -7.00
C SER A 214 16.51 -16.12 -6.05
N ILE A 215 15.92 -15.02 -6.50
CA ILE A 215 14.90 -14.30 -5.72
C ILE A 215 13.70 -15.21 -5.50
N VAL A 216 13.15 -15.80 -6.57
CA VAL A 216 11.98 -16.70 -6.47
C VAL A 216 12.24 -17.85 -5.51
N ALA A 217 13.43 -18.47 -5.57
CA ALA A 217 13.81 -19.54 -4.66
C ALA A 217 13.83 -19.12 -3.19
N SER A 218 14.11 -17.83 -2.90
CA SER A 218 14.15 -17.29 -1.54
C SER A 218 12.77 -16.90 -0.99
N LEU A 219 11.78 -16.63 -1.84
CA LEU A 219 10.47 -16.10 -1.41
C LEU A 219 9.74 -17.04 -0.44
N GLY A 220 9.88 -18.35 -0.63
CA GLY A 220 9.22 -19.34 0.25
C GLY A 220 9.71 -19.33 1.71
N SER A 221 10.84 -18.70 1.99
CA SER A 221 11.38 -18.52 3.35
C SER A 221 10.89 -17.24 4.03
N VAL A 222 10.21 -16.35 3.32
CA VAL A 222 9.72 -15.08 3.86
C VAL A 222 8.38 -15.30 4.57
N ASP A 223 8.37 -15.11 5.88
CA ASP A 223 7.14 -15.19 6.67
C ASP A 223 6.36 -13.87 6.58
N VAL A 224 5.34 -13.83 5.74
CA VAL A 224 4.52 -12.64 5.47
C VAL A 224 3.31 -12.49 6.39
N ARG A 225 3.09 -13.41 7.35
CA ARG A 225 1.91 -13.37 8.22
C ARG A 225 1.74 -12.04 8.95
N TRP A 226 2.85 -11.42 9.34
CA TRP A 226 2.83 -10.16 10.06
C TRP A 226 2.61 -8.95 9.15
N ALA A 227 3.10 -9.01 7.91
CA ALA A 227 2.74 -8.04 6.89
C ALA A 227 1.23 -8.06 6.60
N HIS A 228 0.64 -9.25 6.42
CA HIS A 228 -0.83 -9.40 6.29
C HIS A 228 -1.57 -8.87 7.52
N ARG A 229 -1.01 -9.07 8.72
CA ARG A 229 -1.59 -8.61 9.98
C ARG A 229 -1.75 -7.08 10.02
N VAL A 230 -0.86 -6.32 9.41
CA VAL A 230 -0.99 -4.85 9.28
C VAL A 230 -2.30 -4.48 8.59
N LEU A 231 -2.62 -5.10 7.44
CA LEU A 231 -3.89 -4.87 6.74
C LEU A 231 -5.10 -5.37 7.52
N GLN A 232 -4.98 -6.55 8.15
CA GLN A 232 -6.06 -7.08 9.00
C GLN A 232 -6.37 -6.14 10.17
N ASN A 233 -5.37 -5.53 10.77
CA ASN A 233 -5.53 -4.54 11.82
C ASN A 233 -6.19 -3.25 11.28
N PHE A 234 -5.80 -2.79 10.07
CA PHE A 234 -6.48 -1.66 9.42
C PHE A 234 -7.95 -1.95 9.18
N ILE A 235 -8.30 -3.14 8.68
CA ILE A 235 -9.70 -3.56 8.50
C ILE A 235 -10.45 -3.54 9.85
N SER A 236 -9.84 -4.08 10.90
CA SER A 236 -10.43 -4.12 12.25
C SER A 236 -10.66 -2.71 12.80
N TYR A 237 -9.68 -1.80 12.63
CA TYR A 237 -9.80 -0.39 13.00
C TYR A 237 -10.99 0.27 12.28
N CYS A 238 -11.10 0.14 10.97
CA CYS A 238 -12.18 0.74 10.19
C CYS A 238 -13.57 0.25 10.63
N LEU A 239 -13.68 -1.02 11.00
CA LEU A 239 -14.95 -1.59 11.48
C LEU A 239 -15.30 -1.09 12.88
N SER A 240 -14.32 -0.86 13.76
CA SER A 240 -14.56 -0.35 15.12
C SER A 240 -14.99 1.11 15.13
N GLU A 241 -14.35 1.96 14.32
CA GLU A 241 -14.72 3.38 14.18
C GLU A 241 -16.16 3.56 13.69
N ARG A 242 -16.59 2.76 12.70
CA ARG A 242 -17.99 2.81 12.23
C ARG A 242 -19.01 2.42 13.29
N VAL A 243 -18.69 1.51 14.19
CA VAL A 243 -19.57 1.12 15.28
C VAL A 243 -19.71 2.29 16.26
N ALA A 244 -18.62 3.01 16.53
CA ALA A 244 -18.65 4.18 17.40
C ALA A 244 -19.51 5.32 16.82
N ASP A 245 -19.37 5.62 15.51
CA ASP A 245 -20.17 6.64 14.83
C ASP A 245 -21.67 6.34 14.85
N VAL A 246 -22.07 5.09 14.57
CA VAL A 246 -23.48 4.69 14.61
C VAL A 246 -24.08 4.80 16.01
N ALA A 247 -23.31 4.51 17.05
CA ALA A 247 -23.77 4.62 18.43
C ALA A 247 -24.01 6.08 18.87
N VAL A 248 -23.20 7.02 18.36
CA VAL A 248 -23.36 8.46 18.64
C VAL A 248 -24.63 9.05 17.98
N PHE A 249 -25.01 8.57 16.79
CA PHE A 249 -26.22 9.04 16.11
C PHE A 249 -27.52 8.36 16.59
N ALA A 250 -27.43 7.30 17.41
CA ALA A 250 -28.57 6.57 17.95
C ALA A 250 -28.94 6.97 19.40
N SER A 251 -28.17 7.87 20.00
CA SER A 251 -28.36 8.45 21.35
C SER A 251 -28.92 9.86 21.26
#